data_c0a37784ca39593569f89787bce6d6d1
#
_entry.id   c0a37784ca39593569f89787bce6d6d1
#
_cell.length_a   1.000
_cell.length_b   1.000
_cell.length_c   1.000
_cell.angle_alpha   90.00
_cell.angle_beta   90.00
_cell.angle_gamma   90.00
#
_symmetry.space_group_name_H-M   'P 1'
#
loop_
_entity.id
_entity.type
_entity.pdbx_description
1 polymer ?
#
loop_
_entity_poly.entity_id
_entity_poly.type
_entity_poly.pdbx_seq_one_letter_code
_entity_poly.pdbx_strand_id
1 'polypeptide(L)'
;MVAAPIIDSDICKAHTLPSRYYTEESLFSDILSRLSNSFHFAAHVSQLNENSIIPLPQLENILGEALILTKDEQIRCLSNVCTHRGMLIATKPCDLKSLKCGYHGRTFGLDGCMRNMPEFTDVENFPTDSDNLREFNIKKWNGIIFLGGEQFFDAVINEMQNRIGWMNIESFEYDESRHR
;
A
#
# COMPACT_ATOMS: atom_id res chain seq x y z
N MET A 1 -5.93 12.80 22.09
CA MET A 1 -4.49 12.59 21.75
C MET A 1 -3.74 12.34 23.05
N VAL A 2 -3.10 11.19 23.16
CA VAL A 2 -2.21 10.90 24.28
C VAL A 2 -0.89 11.65 24.04
N ALA A 3 -0.37 12.31 25.08
CA ALA A 3 0.92 13.00 24.99
C ALA A 3 2.03 11.97 24.68
N ALA A 4 2.92 12.33 23.76
CA ALA A 4 4.09 11.50 23.46
C ALA A 4 4.93 11.35 24.75
N PRO A 5 5.52 10.17 25.01
CA PRO A 5 6.41 10.00 26.15
C PRO A 5 7.67 10.87 25.94
N ILE A 6 8.10 11.51 27.01
CA ILE A 6 9.39 12.22 26.99
C ILE A 6 10.47 11.18 27.25
N ILE A 7 11.32 10.96 26.26
CA ILE A 7 12.51 10.12 26.37
C ILE A 7 13.70 11.05 26.62
N ASP A 8 14.54 10.75 27.63
CA ASP A 8 15.73 11.54 27.90
C ASP A 8 16.68 11.50 26.69
N SER A 9 17.19 12.65 26.29
CA SER A 9 18.15 12.75 25.18
C SER A 9 19.53 12.15 25.52
N ASP A 10 19.84 12.04 26.80
CA ASP A 10 21.04 11.33 27.29
C ASP A 10 20.73 9.85 27.38
N ILE A 11 21.33 9.06 26.49
CA ILE A 11 21.14 7.60 26.42
C ILE A 11 21.47 6.89 27.75
N CYS A 12 22.35 7.45 28.58
CA CYS A 12 22.70 6.90 29.89
C CYS A 12 21.59 7.07 30.94
N LYS A 13 20.61 7.93 30.66
CA LYS A 13 19.46 8.22 31.52
C LYS A 13 18.14 7.79 30.91
N ALA A 14 18.15 7.49 29.62
CA ALA A 14 16.96 7.10 28.89
C ALA A 14 16.39 5.77 29.40
N HIS A 15 15.08 5.72 29.55
CA HIS A 15 14.33 4.51 29.88
C HIS A 15 13.49 4.06 28.70
N THR A 16 13.13 2.78 28.69
CA THR A 16 12.16 2.24 27.74
C THR A 16 10.79 2.89 27.94
N LEU A 17 9.93 2.76 26.96
CA LEU A 17 8.55 3.22 27.09
C LEU A 17 7.86 2.58 28.30
N PRO A 18 7.01 3.34 29.04
CA PRO A 18 6.17 2.75 30.10
C PRO A 18 5.33 1.58 29.57
N SER A 19 5.09 0.57 30.39
CA SER A 19 4.37 -0.66 30.03
C SER A 19 3.01 -0.42 29.39
N ARG A 20 2.32 0.67 29.76
CA ARG A 20 1.04 1.06 29.16
C ARG A 20 1.09 1.22 27.63
N TYR A 21 2.23 1.59 27.05
CA TYR A 21 2.39 1.71 25.60
C TYR A 21 2.37 0.35 24.88
N TYR A 22 2.45 -0.74 25.62
CA TYR A 22 2.40 -2.10 25.10
C TYR A 22 1.10 -2.82 25.43
N THR A 23 0.27 -2.27 26.37
CA THR A 23 -0.86 -3.01 26.95
C THR A 23 -2.19 -2.26 26.92
N GLU A 24 -2.21 -0.93 26.71
CA GLU A 24 -3.44 -0.14 26.70
C GLU A 24 -4.03 -0.04 25.28
N GLU A 25 -5.26 -0.52 25.10
CA GLU A 25 -6.04 -0.50 23.85
C GLU A 25 -6.19 0.94 23.29
N SER A 26 -6.42 1.93 24.17
CA SER A 26 -6.57 3.31 23.78
C SER A 26 -5.30 3.90 23.13
N LEU A 27 -4.13 3.50 23.64
CA LEU A 27 -2.83 3.89 23.09
C LEU A 27 -2.56 3.20 21.75
N PHE A 28 -2.91 1.92 21.64
CA PHE A 28 -2.79 1.18 20.38
C PHE A 28 -3.62 1.86 19.29
N SER A 29 -4.87 2.21 19.57
CA SER A 29 -5.76 2.88 18.62
C SER A 29 -5.23 4.25 18.17
N ASP A 30 -4.67 5.05 19.09
CA ASP A 30 -4.05 6.35 18.76
C ASP A 30 -2.79 6.17 17.90
N ILE A 31 -1.94 5.19 18.21
CA ILE A 31 -0.75 4.85 17.42
C ILE A 31 -1.15 4.37 16.04
N LEU A 32 -2.12 3.47 15.91
CA LEU A 32 -2.60 2.97 14.63
C LEU A 32 -3.18 4.09 13.77
N SER A 33 -3.94 5.01 14.36
CA SER A 33 -4.45 6.19 13.66
C SER A 33 -3.32 7.08 13.11
N ARG A 34 -2.23 7.24 13.86
CA ARG A 34 -1.05 8.00 13.40
C ARG A 34 -0.31 7.26 12.29
N LEU A 35 -0.15 5.95 12.42
CA LEU A 35 0.48 5.11 11.39
C LEU A 35 -0.33 5.17 10.10
N SER A 36 -1.65 5.00 10.15
CA SER A 36 -2.50 5.05 8.94
C SER A 36 -2.46 6.40 8.22
N ASN A 37 -2.15 7.50 8.93
CA ASN A 37 -1.94 8.84 8.38
C ASN A 37 -0.49 9.14 7.96
N SER A 38 0.43 8.21 8.18
CA SER A 38 1.82 8.31 7.74
C SER A 38 2.00 7.67 6.37
N PHE A 39 3.12 7.93 5.71
CA PHE A 39 3.49 7.21 4.50
C PHE A 39 4.35 5.98 4.83
N HIS A 40 4.14 4.90 4.07
CA HIS A 40 4.78 3.61 4.28
C HIS A 40 5.47 3.14 3.00
N PHE A 41 6.58 2.44 3.15
CA PHE A 41 7.19 1.72 2.05
C PHE A 41 6.21 0.64 1.54
N ALA A 42 5.94 0.66 0.25
CA ALA A 42 5.07 -0.33 -0.40
C ALA A 42 5.87 -1.35 -1.20
N ALA A 43 6.72 -0.88 -2.11
CA ALA A 43 7.53 -1.72 -2.97
C ALA A 43 8.69 -0.92 -3.59
N HIS A 44 9.62 -1.63 -4.23
CA HIS A 44 10.57 -1.05 -5.18
C HIS A 44 10.11 -1.34 -6.61
N VAL A 45 10.33 -0.41 -7.54
CA VAL A 45 9.86 -0.53 -8.94
C VAL A 45 10.38 -1.77 -9.65
N SER A 46 11.55 -2.29 -9.26
CA SER A 46 12.10 -3.53 -9.84
C SER A 46 11.23 -4.75 -9.63
N GLN A 47 10.43 -4.79 -8.56
CA GLN A 47 9.49 -5.89 -8.31
C GLN A 47 8.38 -5.96 -9.37
N LEU A 48 8.11 -4.83 -10.05
CA LEU A 48 7.15 -4.70 -11.14
C LEU A 48 7.77 -4.92 -12.53
N ASN A 49 9.02 -5.40 -12.63
CA ASN A 49 9.64 -5.75 -13.90
C ASN A 49 9.17 -7.10 -14.42
N GLU A 50 8.97 -8.06 -13.51
CA GLU A 50 8.52 -9.41 -13.84
C GLU A 50 7.03 -9.65 -13.53
N ASN A 51 6.43 -8.77 -12.71
CA ASN A 51 5.05 -8.90 -12.27
C ASN A 51 4.29 -7.60 -12.55
N SER A 52 3.18 -7.70 -13.24
CA SER A 52 2.27 -6.56 -13.43
C SER A 52 1.32 -6.34 -12.25
N ILE A 53 1.27 -7.27 -11.28
CA ILE A 53 0.39 -7.26 -10.12
C ILE A 53 1.18 -7.71 -8.88
N ILE A 54 1.17 -6.88 -7.82
CA ILE A 54 1.82 -7.19 -6.54
C ILE A 54 0.86 -6.87 -5.39
N PRO A 55 0.33 -7.87 -4.66
CA PRO A 55 -0.41 -7.64 -3.41
C PRO A 55 0.49 -7.06 -2.31
N LEU A 56 -0.11 -6.24 -1.43
CA LEU A 56 0.59 -5.54 -0.34
C LEU A 56 0.03 -5.96 1.04
N PRO A 57 0.10 -7.25 1.43
CA PRO A 57 -0.50 -7.73 2.67
C PRO A 57 0.10 -7.08 3.92
N GLN A 58 1.34 -6.61 3.87
CA GLN A 58 2.03 -5.94 4.98
C GLN A 58 1.39 -4.60 5.37
N LEU A 59 0.63 -3.97 4.47
CA LEU A 59 -0.01 -2.67 4.71
C LEU A 59 -1.48 -2.78 5.11
N GLU A 60 -2.10 -3.95 4.97
CA GLU A 60 -3.54 -4.15 5.22
C GLU A 60 -3.96 -3.75 6.63
N ASN A 61 -3.23 -4.21 7.65
CA ASN A 61 -3.54 -3.89 9.05
C ASN A 61 -3.28 -2.42 9.42
N ILE A 62 -2.44 -1.72 8.67
CA ILE A 62 -2.10 -0.33 8.92
C ILE A 62 -3.08 0.60 8.21
N LEU A 63 -3.38 0.31 6.95
CA LEU A 63 -4.22 1.15 6.10
C LEU A 63 -5.70 0.76 6.14
N GLY A 64 -6.03 -0.40 6.74
CA GLY A 64 -7.39 -0.87 6.93
C GLY A 64 -8.05 -1.41 5.66
N GLU A 65 -7.27 -1.65 4.60
CA GLU A 65 -7.75 -2.20 3.33
C GLU A 65 -6.69 -3.06 2.67
N ALA A 66 -7.09 -4.18 2.07
CA ALA A 66 -6.22 -4.98 1.24
C ALA A 66 -5.92 -4.27 -0.07
N LEU A 67 -4.65 -4.11 -0.40
CA LEU A 67 -4.16 -3.32 -1.53
C LEU A 67 -3.33 -4.15 -2.50
N ILE A 68 -3.33 -3.72 -3.77
CA ILE A 68 -2.44 -4.24 -4.82
C ILE A 68 -1.77 -3.09 -5.58
N LEU A 69 -0.52 -3.28 -5.95
CA LEU A 69 0.10 -2.50 -7.01
C LEU A 69 -0.17 -3.18 -8.34
N THR A 70 -0.50 -2.36 -9.34
CA THR A 70 -0.66 -2.78 -10.73
C THR A 70 0.25 -1.94 -11.63
N LYS A 71 0.72 -2.54 -12.72
CA LYS A 71 1.55 -1.86 -13.72
C LYS A 71 1.09 -2.21 -15.13
N ASP A 72 0.66 -1.21 -15.85
CA ASP A 72 0.54 -1.19 -17.30
C ASP A 72 1.54 -0.15 -17.86
N GLU A 73 1.05 0.91 -18.49
CA GLU A 73 1.85 2.09 -18.84
C GLU A 73 2.18 2.93 -17.59
N GLN A 74 1.40 2.77 -16.51
CA GLN A 74 1.55 3.47 -15.25
C GLN A 74 1.49 2.49 -14.08
N ILE A 75 2.13 2.85 -12.98
CA ILE A 75 1.99 2.12 -11.72
C ILE A 75 0.87 2.77 -10.93
N ARG A 76 -0.09 1.93 -10.49
CA ARG A 76 -1.22 2.34 -9.63
C ARG A 76 -1.28 1.48 -8.38
N CYS A 77 -1.88 2.01 -7.35
CA CYS A 77 -2.30 1.24 -6.20
C CYS A 77 -3.83 1.17 -6.18
N LEU A 78 -4.35 -0.03 -6.18
CA LEU A 78 -5.79 -0.29 -6.20
C LEU A 78 -6.21 -1.09 -4.98
N SER A 79 -7.50 -0.98 -4.61
CA SER A 79 -8.12 -1.93 -3.70
C SER A 79 -8.01 -3.35 -4.27
N ASN A 80 -7.57 -4.29 -3.44
CA ASN A 80 -7.52 -5.70 -3.78
C ASN A 80 -8.84 -6.42 -3.46
N VAL A 81 -9.88 -5.66 -3.18
CA VAL A 81 -11.20 -6.17 -2.77
C VAL A 81 -12.18 -6.03 -3.92
N CYS A 82 -12.72 -7.17 -4.37
CA CYS A 82 -13.70 -7.19 -5.45
C CYS A 82 -14.97 -6.43 -5.06
N THR A 83 -15.37 -5.46 -5.87
CA THR A 83 -16.55 -4.61 -5.66
C THR A 83 -17.91 -5.35 -5.73
N HIS A 84 -17.91 -6.65 -6.03
CA HIS A 84 -19.12 -7.45 -6.00
C HIS A 84 -19.46 -7.98 -4.60
N ARG A 85 -18.57 -8.79 -3.99
CA ARG A 85 -18.79 -9.44 -2.67
C ARG A 85 -17.54 -9.52 -1.82
N GLY A 86 -16.60 -8.60 -1.95
CA GLY A 86 -15.49 -8.47 -1.06
C GLY A 86 -14.41 -9.56 -1.12
N MET A 87 -14.39 -10.38 -2.17
CA MET A 87 -13.32 -11.39 -2.35
C MET A 87 -12.00 -10.71 -2.72
N LEU A 88 -10.89 -11.17 -2.14
CA LEU A 88 -9.55 -10.78 -2.59
C LEU A 88 -9.34 -11.21 -4.04
N ILE A 89 -8.80 -10.30 -4.86
CA ILE A 89 -8.62 -10.51 -6.30
C ILE A 89 -7.28 -11.21 -6.55
N ALA A 90 -6.21 -10.75 -5.92
CA ALA A 90 -4.87 -11.31 -6.04
C ALA A 90 -4.28 -11.62 -4.66
N THR A 91 -3.63 -12.80 -4.51
CA THR A 91 -3.03 -13.23 -3.24
C THR A 91 -1.51 -13.43 -3.34
N LYS A 92 -0.96 -13.34 -4.55
CA LYS A 92 0.47 -13.47 -4.83
C LYS A 92 0.86 -12.63 -6.04
N PRO A 93 2.13 -12.24 -6.18
CA PRO A 93 2.63 -11.57 -7.36
C PRO A 93 2.37 -12.41 -8.63
N CYS A 94 2.01 -11.74 -9.72
CA CYS A 94 1.80 -12.38 -11.01
C CYS A 94 1.88 -11.38 -12.16
N ASP A 95 2.13 -11.90 -13.38
CA ASP A 95 2.12 -11.12 -14.60
C ASP A 95 0.86 -11.43 -15.41
N LEU A 96 -0.13 -10.54 -15.37
CA LEU A 96 -1.42 -10.67 -16.06
C LEU A 96 -1.83 -9.31 -16.65
N LYS A 97 -2.60 -9.34 -17.73
CA LYS A 97 -3.12 -8.14 -18.39
C LYS A 97 -4.44 -7.63 -17.80
N SER A 98 -5.03 -8.37 -16.88
CA SER A 98 -6.29 -8.01 -16.21
C SER A 98 -6.40 -8.73 -14.88
N LEU A 99 -7.19 -8.15 -13.99
CA LEU A 99 -7.55 -8.68 -12.69
C LEU A 99 -8.87 -9.46 -12.81
N LYS A 100 -8.91 -10.71 -12.39
CA LYS A 100 -10.13 -11.52 -12.40
C LYS A 100 -10.45 -12.07 -11.02
N CYS A 101 -11.59 -11.70 -10.50
CA CYS A 101 -12.09 -12.24 -9.23
C CYS A 101 -12.38 -13.75 -9.38
N GLY A 102 -11.80 -14.56 -8.49
CA GLY A 102 -11.97 -16.01 -8.49
C GLY A 102 -13.36 -16.47 -8.06
N TYR A 103 -14.20 -15.58 -7.50
CA TYR A 103 -15.52 -15.97 -6.97
C TYR A 103 -16.58 -16.04 -8.08
N HIS A 104 -16.85 -14.94 -8.78
CA HIS A 104 -17.90 -14.90 -9.84
C HIS A 104 -17.35 -14.39 -11.17
N GLY A 105 -16.02 -14.32 -11.32
CA GLY A 105 -15.42 -13.97 -12.61
C GLY A 105 -15.46 -12.49 -13.00
N ARG A 106 -15.85 -11.58 -12.06
CA ARG A 106 -15.76 -10.12 -12.32
C ARG A 106 -14.33 -9.77 -12.73
N THR A 107 -14.19 -9.04 -13.81
CA THR A 107 -12.89 -8.71 -14.41
C THR A 107 -12.67 -7.20 -14.42
N PHE A 108 -11.45 -6.79 -14.06
CA PHE A 108 -11.01 -5.40 -14.09
C PHE A 108 -9.75 -5.25 -14.94
N GLY A 109 -9.55 -4.07 -15.50
CA GLY A 109 -8.27 -3.70 -16.08
C GLY A 109 -7.21 -3.47 -15.00
N LEU A 110 -5.95 -3.34 -15.41
CA LEU A 110 -4.87 -2.91 -14.49
C LEU A 110 -5.02 -1.45 -14.07
N ASP A 111 -5.89 -0.69 -14.72
CA ASP A 111 -6.34 0.64 -14.36
C ASP A 111 -7.44 0.66 -13.28
N GLY A 112 -7.89 -0.52 -12.84
CA GLY A 112 -8.97 -0.68 -11.87
C GLY A 112 -10.38 -0.58 -12.45
N CYS A 113 -10.53 -0.22 -13.73
CA CYS A 113 -11.84 -0.11 -14.36
C CYS A 113 -12.47 -1.49 -14.53
N MET A 114 -13.73 -1.61 -14.14
CA MET A 114 -14.52 -2.82 -14.35
C MET A 114 -14.72 -3.06 -15.86
N ARG A 115 -14.46 -4.27 -16.34
CA ARG A 115 -14.51 -4.64 -17.75
C ARG A 115 -15.64 -5.59 -18.08
N ASN A 116 -15.87 -6.58 -17.23
CA ASN A 116 -16.86 -7.63 -17.48
C ASN A 116 -17.34 -8.27 -16.17
N MET A 117 -18.60 -8.64 -16.18
CA MET A 117 -19.22 -9.48 -15.16
C MET A 117 -20.06 -10.55 -15.87
N PRO A 118 -19.74 -11.85 -15.72
CA PRO A 118 -20.54 -12.91 -16.31
C PRO A 118 -22.03 -12.79 -15.91
N GLU A 119 -22.93 -13.09 -16.84
CA GLU A 119 -24.39 -13.08 -16.64
C GLU A 119 -25.04 -11.70 -16.33
N PHE A 120 -24.28 -10.59 -16.52
CA PHE A 120 -24.75 -9.22 -16.29
C PHE A 120 -24.93 -8.44 -17.61
N THR A 121 -25.39 -9.09 -18.68
CA THR A 121 -25.44 -8.49 -20.03
C THR A 121 -26.55 -7.46 -20.21
N ASP A 122 -27.65 -7.57 -19.48
CA ASP A 122 -28.84 -6.72 -19.67
C ASP A 122 -29.27 -6.00 -18.38
N VAL A 123 -28.28 -5.74 -17.48
CA VAL A 123 -28.54 -5.04 -16.22
C VAL A 123 -28.54 -3.54 -16.46
N GLU A 124 -29.64 -2.86 -16.13
CA GLU A 124 -29.74 -1.39 -16.24
C GLU A 124 -28.74 -0.70 -15.31
N ASN A 125 -28.15 0.39 -15.80
CA ASN A 125 -27.17 1.20 -15.06
C ASN A 125 -25.96 0.40 -14.56
N PHE A 126 -25.49 -0.59 -15.33
CA PHE A 126 -24.31 -1.38 -15.04
C PHE A 126 -23.43 -1.51 -16.30
N PRO A 127 -22.07 -1.33 -16.17
CA PRO A 127 -21.33 -0.90 -14.97
C PRO A 127 -21.45 0.62 -14.72
N THR A 128 -21.18 1.01 -13.46
CA THR A 128 -21.03 2.40 -13.03
C THR A 128 -19.61 2.62 -12.46
N ASP A 129 -19.25 3.86 -12.14
CA ASP A 129 -17.96 4.16 -11.51
C ASP A 129 -17.79 3.48 -10.15
N SER A 130 -18.87 3.20 -9.45
CA SER A 130 -18.84 2.46 -8.18
C SER A 130 -18.49 0.97 -8.32
N ASP A 131 -18.55 0.44 -9.55
CA ASP A 131 -18.10 -0.93 -9.84
C ASP A 131 -16.59 -1.04 -10.06
N ASN A 132 -15.89 0.09 -10.25
CA ASN A 132 -14.45 0.13 -10.39
C ASN A 132 -13.76 -0.15 -9.05
N LEU A 133 -12.50 -0.62 -9.11
CA LEU A 133 -11.65 -0.70 -7.93
C LEU A 133 -11.23 0.71 -7.51
N ARG A 134 -11.29 0.97 -6.21
CA ARG A 134 -10.81 2.24 -5.65
C ARG A 134 -9.30 2.37 -5.87
N GLU A 135 -8.87 3.53 -6.35
CA GLU A 135 -7.46 3.88 -6.49
C GLU A 135 -6.98 4.65 -5.26
N PHE A 136 -5.74 4.40 -4.88
CA PHE A 136 -5.02 5.05 -3.78
C PHE A 136 -3.82 5.81 -4.31
N ASN A 137 -3.60 7.00 -3.78
CA ASN A 137 -2.46 7.81 -4.17
C ASN A 137 -1.14 7.13 -3.79
N ILE A 138 -0.23 7.09 -4.74
CA ILE A 138 1.15 6.66 -4.52
C ILE A 138 2.10 7.84 -4.64
N LYS A 139 3.18 7.79 -3.87
CA LYS A 139 4.33 8.69 -4.01
C LYS A 139 5.53 7.85 -4.42
N LYS A 140 6.41 8.42 -5.25
CA LYS A 140 7.63 7.74 -5.71
C LYS A 140 8.85 8.59 -5.42
N TRP A 141 9.91 7.95 -4.97
CA TRP A 141 11.21 8.56 -4.86
C TRP A 141 12.30 7.52 -5.12
N ASN A 142 13.15 7.80 -6.11
CA ASN A 142 14.35 7.01 -6.44
C ASN A 142 14.09 5.49 -6.52
N GLY A 143 13.02 5.10 -7.23
CA GLY A 143 12.57 3.70 -7.40
C GLY A 143 11.71 3.14 -6.26
N ILE A 144 11.62 3.82 -5.13
CA ILE A 144 10.79 3.41 -4.00
C ILE A 144 9.36 3.94 -4.19
N ILE A 145 8.38 3.07 -3.95
CA ILE A 145 6.95 3.40 -3.97
C ILE A 145 6.46 3.49 -2.53
N PHE A 146 5.77 4.57 -2.21
CA PHE A 146 5.17 4.82 -0.90
C PHE A 146 3.65 4.95 -1.02
N LEU A 147 2.96 4.52 0.06
CA LEU A 147 1.51 4.62 0.26
C LEU A 147 1.19 5.23 1.62
N GLY A 148 0.01 5.83 1.75
CA GLY A 148 -0.51 6.38 3.00
C GLY A 148 -0.69 7.89 2.95
N GLY A 149 -0.60 8.53 4.13
CA GLY A 149 -0.79 9.97 4.28
C GLY A 149 0.28 10.80 3.58
N GLU A 150 -0.07 12.03 3.24
CA GLU A 150 0.85 12.95 2.56
C GLU A 150 1.63 13.86 3.51
N GLN A 151 1.27 13.84 4.79
CA GLN A 151 1.85 14.74 5.79
C GLN A 151 3.36 14.51 5.93
N PHE A 152 4.14 15.58 5.81
CA PHE A 152 5.60 15.58 5.89
C PHE A 152 6.36 14.78 4.82
N PHE A 153 5.68 14.16 3.85
CA PHE A 153 6.36 13.35 2.83
C PHE A 153 7.47 14.12 2.14
N ASP A 154 7.17 15.30 1.58
CA ASP A 154 8.15 16.07 0.81
C ASP A 154 9.34 16.54 1.67
N ALA A 155 9.12 16.89 2.95
CA ALA A 155 10.19 17.28 3.86
C ALA A 155 11.15 16.10 4.14
N VAL A 156 10.60 14.91 4.40
CA VAL A 156 11.39 13.69 4.65
C VAL A 156 12.14 13.26 3.39
N ILE A 157 11.49 13.29 2.23
CA ILE A 157 12.13 12.93 0.96
C ILE A 157 13.25 13.90 0.58
N ASN A 158 13.07 15.19 0.81
CA ASN A 158 14.15 16.17 0.59
C ASN A 158 15.36 15.88 1.47
N GLU A 159 15.15 15.53 2.75
CA GLU A 159 16.25 15.15 3.63
C GLU A 159 16.93 13.84 3.19
N MET A 160 16.14 12.83 2.78
CA MET A 160 16.69 11.60 2.22
C MET A 160 17.48 11.87 0.93
N GLN A 161 16.97 12.73 0.04
CA GLN A 161 17.66 13.11 -1.19
C GLN A 161 19.01 13.74 -0.90
N ASN A 162 19.10 14.63 0.08
CA ASN A 162 20.33 15.28 0.47
C ASN A 162 21.37 14.30 1.06
N ARG A 163 20.92 13.30 1.81
CA ARG A 163 21.80 12.33 2.49
C ARG A 163 22.23 11.16 1.63
N ILE A 164 21.27 10.58 0.90
CA ILE A 164 21.48 9.30 0.20
C ILE A 164 21.07 9.31 -1.27
N GLY A 165 20.64 10.46 -1.83
CA GLY A 165 20.24 10.56 -3.26
C GLY A 165 21.35 10.17 -4.25
N TRP A 166 22.62 10.28 -3.82
CA TRP A 166 23.79 9.84 -4.59
C TRP A 166 23.88 8.33 -4.81
N MET A 167 23.15 7.52 -4.03
CA MET A 167 23.20 6.06 -4.11
C MET A 167 22.50 5.51 -5.36
N ASN A 168 21.71 6.31 -6.07
CA ASN A 168 20.95 5.87 -7.24
C ASN A 168 20.13 4.59 -6.98
N ILE A 169 19.32 4.61 -5.93
CA ILE A 169 18.55 3.43 -5.45
C ILE A 169 17.62 2.89 -6.53
N GLU A 170 17.17 3.73 -7.47
CA GLU A 170 16.31 3.32 -8.59
C GLU A 170 16.97 2.22 -9.45
N SER A 171 18.30 2.15 -9.49
CA SER A 171 19.03 1.10 -10.20
C SER A 171 19.18 -0.21 -9.43
N PHE A 172 18.71 -0.26 -8.19
CA PHE A 172 18.81 -1.46 -7.35
C PHE A 172 17.72 -2.46 -7.75
N GLU A 173 17.98 -3.72 -7.44
CA GLU A 173 17.01 -4.79 -7.59
C GLU A 173 16.59 -5.30 -6.23
N TYR A 174 15.30 -5.58 -6.09
CA TYR A 174 14.75 -6.20 -4.88
C TYR A 174 15.20 -7.67 -4.80
N ASP A 175 15.82 -8.04 -3.69
CA ASP A 175 16.26 -9.43 -3.43
C ASP A 175 15.25 -10.14 -2.53
N GLU A 176 14.35 -10.90 -3.14
CA GLU A 176 13.31 -11.65 -2.43
C GLU A 176 13.89 -12.71 -1.48
N SER A 177 15.07 -13.25 -1.79
CA SER A 177 15.72 -14.29 -0.96
C SER A 177 16.14 -13.79 0.42
N ARG A 178 16.26 -12.48 0.60
CA ARG A 178 16.63 -11.82 1.86
C ARG A 178 15.46 -11.22 2.62
N HIS A 179 14.24 -11.36 2.12
CA HIS A 179 13.04 -10.93 2.82
C HIS A 179 12.80 -11.88 4.02
N ARG A 180 12.79 -11.33 5.25
CA ARG A 180 12.53 -12.06 6.50
C ARG A 180 11.36 -11.44 7.24
#